data_380d0a464c2f585ed2755b47778c274b
#
_entry.id   380d0a464c2f585ed2755b47778c274b
#
_cell.length_a   1.000
_cell.length_b   1.000
_cell.length_c   1.000
_cell.angle_alpha   90.00
_cell.angle_beta   90.00
_cell.angle_gamma   90.00
#
_symmetry.space_group_name_H-M   'P 1'
#
loop_
_entity.id
_entity.type
_entity.pdbx_description
1 polymer ?
#
loop_
_entity_poly.entity_id
_entity_poly.type
_entity_poly.pdbx_seq_one_letter_code
_entity_poly.pdbx_strand_id
1 'polypeptide(L)'
;MLSSLLAACLLGMPSPGLAEVVLSEHVEHYLLDGTTAEDLRSQLSQRGPTARGQSVAGITRHALSVQYWRRQNGDACEAYGIRVELVVTMRLPRWRPRHAPAQALADQWSRLEHGLRMHEIGHRDNGVAAAHELDARLRQIGAAPDCDTLKMMFDAVRRESRLALQAREDAFDRETDHGRRWMRASGID
;
A
#
# COMPACT_ATOMS: atom_id res chain seq x y z
N MET A 1 -24.39 63.70 -5.30
CA MET A 1 -23.15 63.03 -4.94
C MET A 1 -23.43 61.53 -5.02
N LEU A 2 -23.09 60.88 -6.17
CA LEU A 2 -23.23 59.44 -6.36
C LEU A 2 -21.84 58.81 -6.17
N SER A 3 -21.69 57.98 -5.14
CA SER A 3 -20.51 57.15 -4.91
C SER A 3 -20.68 55.81 -5.63
N SER A 4 -19.90 55.59 -6.66
CA SER A 4 -19.82 54.32 -7.35
C SER A 4 -18.89 53.35 -6.59
N LEU A 5 -19.43 52.23 -6.08
CA LEU A 5 -18.68 51.13 -5.52
C LEU A 5 -18.23 50.21 -6.68
N LEU A 6 -16.93 50.22 -6.94
CA LEU A 6 -16.29 49.20 -7.82
C LEU A 6 -16.15 47.88 -7.03
N ALA A 7 -16.91 46.88 -7.42
CA ALA A 7 -16.73 45.52 -6.95
C ALA A 7 -15.56 44.87 -7.74
N ALA A 8 -14.43 44.63 -7.07
CA ALA A 8 -13.31 43.89 -7.61
C ALA A 8 -13.64 42.37 -7.63
N CYS A 9 -13.89 41.82 -8.83
CA CYS A 9 -13.94 40.34 -9.04
C CYS A 9 -12.54 39.80 -8.89
N LEU A 10 -12.25 39.16 -7.76
CA LEU A 10 -11.08 38.28 -7.60
C LEU A 10 -11.32 36.99 -8.39
N LEU A 11 -10.77 36.93 -9.59
CA LEU A 11 -10.63 35.71 -10.37
C LEU A 11 -9.70 34.78 -9.57
N GLY A 12 -10.26 33.77 -8.93
CA GLY A 12 -9.51 32.71 -8.27
C GLY A 12 -8.60 32.01 -9.28
N MET A 13 -7.29 32.21 -9.16
CA MET A 13 -6.31 31.40 -9.89
C MET A 13 -6.45 29.94 -9.45
N PRO A 14 -6.53 28.97 -10.37
CA PRO A 14 -6.50 27.58 -10.00
C PRO A 14 -5.18 27.31 -9.27
N SER A 15 -5.26 26.88 -8.02
CA SER A 15 -4.10 26.39 -7.28
C SER A 15 -3.40 25.31 -8.08
N PRO A 16 -2.05 25.31 -8.19
CA PRO A 16 -1.30 24.20 -8.80
C PRO A 16 -1.74 22.93 -8.09
N GLY A 17 -2.29 21.98 -8.86
CA GLY A 17 -2.90 20.77 -8.33
C GLY A 17 -2.01 20.09 -7.30
N LEU A 18 -2.53 19.97 -6.09
CA LEU A 18 -1.90 19.22 -5.01
C LEU A 18 -1.54 17.82 -5.54
N ALA A 19 -0.38 17.31 -5.12
CA ALA A 19 0.05 15.95 -5.40
C ALA A 19 -1.10 15.00 -5.04
N GLU A 20 -1.66 14.29 -6.03
CA GLU A 20 -2.80 13.43 -5.79
C GLU A 20 -2.32 11.98 -5.77
N VAL A 21 -1.92 11.51 -4.58
CA VAL A 21 -1.82 10.09 -4.30
C VAL A 21 -3.18 9.62 -3.79
N VAL A 22 -3.84 8.75 -4.55
CA VAL A 22 -5.11 8.16 -4.17
C VAL A 22 -4.85 6.80 -3.54
N LEU A 23 -5.21 6.66 -2.27
CA LEU A 23 -5.08 5.42 -1.51
C LEU A 23 -6.43 4.72 -1.38
N SER A 24 -6.47 3.43 -1.71
CA SER A 24 -7.58 2.53 -1.43
C SER A 24 -7.07 1.34 -0.62
N GLU A 25 -7.76 1.00 0.48
CA GLU A 25 -7.38 -0.09 1.36
C GLU A 25 -8.50 -1.11 1.49
N HIS A 26 -8.16 -2.40 1.37
CA HIS A 26 -9.08 -3.52 1.51
C HIS A 26 -8.51 -4.54 2.50
N VAL A 27 -9.36 -5.02 3.42
CA VAL A 27 -9.02 -6.11 4.33
C VAL A 27 -9.91 -7.31 4.01
N GLU A 28 -9.27 -8.38 3.55
CA GLU A 28 -9.90 -9.67 3.32
C GLU A 28 -9.61 -10.62 4.49
N HIS A 29 -10.52 -11.53 4.77
CA HIS A 29 -10.32 -12.52 5.80
C HIS A 29 -10.53 -13.94 5.29
N TYR A 30 -9.65 -14.87 5.72
CA TYR A 30 -9.93 -16.29 5.63
C TYR A 30 -10.28 -16.85 7.02
N LEU A 31 -11.18 -17.83 7.07
CA LEU A 31 -11.77 -18.28 8.32
C LEU A 31 -11.00 -19.45 8.92
N LEU A 32 -10.83 -19.39 10.23
CA LEU A 32 -10.32 -20.47 11.08
C LEU A 32 -11.39 -20.83 12.11
N ASP A 33 -11.50 -22.12 12.46
CA ASP A 33 -12.47 -22.65 13.42
C ASP A 33 -11.86 -23.67 14.40
N GLY A 34 -10.51 -23.76 14.43
CA GLY A 34 -9.77 -24.64 15.33
C GLY A 34 -10.11 -24.42 16.81
N THR A 35 -10.02 -25.47 17.59
CA THR A 35 -10.35 -25.46 19.02
C THR A 35 -9.13 -25.60 19.93
N THR A 36 -7.97 -25.85 19.35
CA THR A 36 -6.65 -25.92 20.02
C THR A 36 -5.63 -25.04 19.29
N ALA A 37 -4.52 -24.73 19.94
CA ALA A 37 -3.42 -24.00 19.31
C ALA A 37 -2.84 -24.77 18.11
N GLU A 38 -2.78 -26.10 18.19
CA GLU A 38 -2.32 -26.96 17.10
C GLU A 38 -3.27 -26.93 15.91
N ASP A 39 -4.61 -26.99 16.14
CA ASP A 39 -5.60 -26.84 15.07
C ASP A 39 -5.44 -25.50 14.36
N LEU A 40 -5.30 -24.41 15.14
CA LEU A 40 -5.14 -23.07 14.57
C LEU A 40 -3.85 -22.97 13.75
N ARG A 41 -2.72 -23.49 14.23
CA ARG A 41 -1.46 -23.54 13.48
C ARG A 41 -1.61 -24.33 12.18
N SER A 42 -2.20 -25.50 12.23
CA SER A 42 -2.48 -26.33 11.04
C SER A 42 -3.37 -25.59 10.04
N GLN A 43 -4.45 -24.95 10.49
CA GLN A 43 -5.34 -24.20 9.61
C GLN A 43 -4.68 -22.91 9.04
N LEU A 44 -3.85 -22.21 9.80
CA LEU A 44 -3.05 -21.10 9.29
C LEU A 44 -2.18 -21.55 8.11
N SER A 45 -1.49 -22.67 8.26
CA SER A 45 -0.66 -23.25 7.19
C SER A 45 -1.46 -23.71 5.98
N GLN A 46 -2.66 -24.28 6.17
CA GLN A 46 -3.46 -24.87 5.09
C GLN A 46 -4.35 -23.85 4.36
N ARG A 47 -4.88 -22.87 5.06
CA ARG A 47 -5.87 -21.91 4.54
C ARG A 47 -5.27 -20.52 4.30
N GLY A 48 -4.07 -20.29 4.81
CA GLY A 48 -3.36 -19.03 4.66
C GLY A 48 -3.02 -18.71 3.20
N PRO A 49 -2.77 -17.45 2.89
CA PRO A 49 -2.31 -17.06 1.57
C PRO A 49 -0.92 -17.62 1.26
N THR A 50 -0.55 -17.60 -0.02
CA THR A 50 0.76 -18.04 -0.47
C THR A 50 1.61 -16.85 -0.89
N ALA A 51 2.84 -16.78 -0.37
CA ALA A 51 3.88 -15.86 -0.77
C ALA A 51 5.13 -16.64 -1.19
N ARG A 52 5.66 -16.38 -2.39
CA ARG A 52 6.88 -17.05 -2.91
C ARG A 52 6.84 -18.59 -2.83
N GLY A 53 5.66 -19.17 -3.03
CA GLY A 53 5.45 -20.61 -2.97
C GLY A 53 5.32 -21.21 -1.56
N GLN A 54 5.35 -20.39 -0.52
CA GLN A 54 5.17 -20.82 0.86
C GLN A 54 3.86 -20.26 1.45
N SER A 55 3.20 -21.05 2.30
CA SER A 55 2.04 -20.58 3.07
C SER A 55 2.49 -19.59 4.14
N VAL A 56 1.76 -18.47 4.25
CA VAL A 56 1.98 -17.42 5.26
C VAL A 56 0.67 -17.13 6.00
N ALA A 57 0.76 -16.62 7.22
CA ALA A 57 -0.43 -16.35 8.04
C ALA A 57 -1.18 -15.09 7.59
N GLY A 58 -0.47 -14.11 7.05
CA GLY A 58 -1.04 -12.90 6.46
C GLY A 58 -0.25 -12.48 5.24
N ILE A 59 -0.81 -11.58 4.45
CA ILE A 59 -0.12 -10.98 3.31
C ILE A 59 -0.71 -9.62 2.97
N THR A 60 0.17 -8.67 2.68
CA THR A 60 -0.18 -7.39 2.09
C THR A 60 0.27 -7.34 0.65
N ARG A 61 -0.61 -6.90 -0.24
CA ARG A 61 -0.35 -6.70 -1.66
C ARG A 61 -0.56 -5.26 -2.05
N HIS A 62 0.29 -4.77 -2.94
CA HIS A 62 0.23 -3.43 -3.48
C HIS A 62 -0.05 -3.49 -4.99
N ALA A 63 -1.05 -2.74 -5.45
CA ALA A 63 -1.23 -2.42 -6.86
C ALA A 63 -1.02 -0.92 -7.03
N LEU A 64 0.14 -0.54 -7.58
CA LEU A 64 0.55 0.83 -7.81
C LEU A 64 0.40 1.17 -9.28
N SER A 65 -0.43 2.15 -9.59
CA SER A 65 -0.68 2.63 -10.94
C SER A 65 -0.43 4.13 -11.09
N VAL A 66 -0.16 4.56 -12.32
CA VAL A 66 0.10 5.96 -12.67
C VAL A 66 -0.72 6.32 -13.88
N GLN A 67 -1.48 7.38 -13.78
CA GLN A 67 -2.19 8.03 -14.88
C GLN A 67 -1.60 9.42 -15.10
N TYR A 68 -1.47 9.83 -16.34
CA TYR A 68 -1.05 11.17 -16.71
C TYR A 68 -1.43 11.48 -18.16
N TRP A 69 -1.53 12.75 -18.48
CA TRP A 69 -1.76 13.24 -19.82
C TRP A 69 -0.48 13.84 -20.41
N ARG A 70 -0.37 13.83 -21.71
CA ARG A 70 0.76 14.41 -22.43
C ARG A 70 0.27 15.47 -23.41
N ARG A 71 1.00 16.53 -23.58
CA ARG A 71 0.75 17.52 -24.64
C ARG A 71 2.05 17.92 -25.30
N GLN A 72 2.00 18.08 -26.62
CA GLN A 72 3.05 18.72 -27.38
C GLN A 72 2.98 20.23 -27.15
N ASN A 73 4.11 20.86 -26.86
CA ASN A 73 4.24 22.28 -26.65
C ASN A 73 5.49 22.77 -27.43
N GLY A 74 5.29 23.23 -28.66
CA GLY A 74 6.39 23.52 -29.61
C GLY A 74 7.19 22.25 -29.89
N ASP A 75 8.51 22.31 -29.71
CA ASP A 75 9.46 21.23 -29.92
C ASP A 75 9.67 20.35 -28.67
N ALA A 76 8.74 20.43 -27.68
CA ALA A 76 8.83 19.68 -26.45
C ALA A 76 7.49 19.00 -26.11
N CYS A 77 7.56 17.88 -25.37
CA CYS A 77 6.40 17.20 -24.80
C CYS A 77 6.42 17.28 -23.30
N GLU A 78 5.30 17.62 -22.69
CA GLU A 78 5.13 17.80 -21.26
C GLU A 78 4.05 16.86 -20.71
N ALA A 79 4.24 16.39 -19.46
CA ALA A 79 3.20 15.68 -18.72
C ALA A 79 2.36 16.65 -17.86
N TYR A 80 1.07 16.36 -17.74
CA TYR A 80 0.18 17.07 -16.83
C TYR A 80 -0.87 16.13 -16.25
N GLY A 81 -1.54 16.56 -15.17
CA GLY A 81 -2.58 15.75 -14.52
C GLY A 81 -2.05 14.40 -14.00
N ILE A 82 -0.83 14.40 -13.44
CA ILE A 82 -0.20 13.20 -12.88
C ILE A 82 -0.98 12.77 -11.64
N ARG A 83 -1.42 11.52 -11.65
CA ARG A 83 -2.14 10.87 -10.56
C ARG A 83 -1.52 9.51 -10.28
N VAL A 84 -1.13 9.28 -9.04
CA VAL A 84 -0.64 8.00 -8.53
C VAL A 84 -1.74 7.34 -7.71
N GLU A 85 -2.09 6.11 -8.04
CA GLU A 85 -3.07 5.33 -7.29
C GLU A 85 -2.40 4.12 -6.66
N LEU A 86 -2.62 3.93 -5.36
CA LEU A 86 -2.20 2.76 -4.61
C LEU A 86 -3.42 2.03 -4.07
N VAL A 87 -3.57 0.77 -4.47
CA VAL A 87 -4.52 -0.15 -3.83
C VAL A 87 -3.73 -1.10 -2.95
N VAL A 88 -4.05 -1.11 -1.67
CA VAL A 88 -3.50 -2.04 -0.67
C VAL A 88 -4.55 -3.08 -0.34
N THR A 89 -4.20 -4.35 -0.46
CA THR A 89 -5.06 -5.46 -0.03
C THR A 89 -4.32 -6.27 1.03
N MET A 90 -4.85 -6.27 2.25
CA MET A 90 -4.37 -7.11 3.34
C MET A 90 -5.27 -8.34 3.47
N ARG A 91 -4.70 -9.56 3.48
CA ARG A 91 -5.44 -10.79 3.74
C ARG A 91 -4.97 -11.40 5.04
N LEU A 92 -5.88 -11.45 6.01
CA LEU A 92 -5.64 -11.83 7.40
C LEU A 92 -6.52 -13.00 7.83
N PRO A 93 -6.10 -13.81 8.82
CA PRO A 93 -6.97 -14.82 9.41
C PRO A 93 -8.06 -14.16 10.26
N ARG A 94 -9.20 -14.85 10.34
CA ARG A 94 -10.27 -14.52 11.28
C ARG A 94 -10.72 -15.78 11.96
N TRP A 95 -10.49 -15.87 13.27
CA TRP A 95 -10.93 -17.01 14.07
C TRP A 95 -12.39 -16.89 14.46
N ARG A 96 -13.14 -17.95 14.18
CA ARG A 96 -14.56 -18.11 14.56
C ARG A 96 -14.75 -19.48 15.18
N PRO A 97 -14.44 -19.66 16.47
CA PRO A 97 -14.61 -20.93 17.14
C PRO A 97 -16.12 -21.29 17.22
N ARG A 98 -16.44 -22.59 17.08
CA ARG A 98 -17.82 -23.07 17.14
C ARG A 98 -18.42 -23.03 18.55
N HIS A 99 -17.56 -23.04 19.57
CA HIS A 99 -17.92 -22.97 21.00
C HIS A 99 -17.01 -21.94 21.67
N ALA A 100 -17.37 -21.47 22.86
CA ALA A 100 -16.54 -20.59 23.66
C ALA A 100 -15.15 -21.24 23.89
N PRO A 101 -14.05 -20.62 23.49
CA PRO A 101 -12.73 -21.19 23.67
C PRO A 101 -12.30 -21.07 25.14
N ALA A 102 -11.31 -21.88 25.54
CA ALA A 102 -10.60 -21.65 26.79
C ALA A 102 -9.93 -20.25 26.76
N GLN A 103 -9.97 -19.54 27.89
CA GLN A 103 -9.42 -18.18 27.99
C GLN A 103 -7.96 -18.11 27.52
N ALA A 104 -7.13 -19.08 27.91
CA ALA A 104 -5.73 -19.12 27.50
C ALA A 104 -5.56 -19.16 25.97
N LEU A 105 -6.40 -19.89 25.24
CA LEU A 105 -6.36 -19.96 23.79
C LEU A 105 -6.85 -18.63 23.15
N ALA A 106 -7.86 -18.00 23.73
CA ALA A 106 -8.35 -16.70 23.29
C ALA A 106 -7.27 -15.61 23.44
N ASP A 107 -6.52 -15.64 24.56
CA ASP A 107 -5.41 -14.72 24.80
C ASP A 107 -4.24 -14.97 23.84
N GLN A 108 -3.92 -16.23 23.55
CA GLN A 108 -2.91 -16.60 22.55
C GLN A 108 -3.30 -16.10 21.17
N TRP A 109 -4.55 -16.31 20.75
CA TRP A 109 -5.06 -15.81 19.48
C TRP A 109 -4.99 -14.29 19.38
N SER A 110 -5.43 -13.57 20.42
CA SER A 110 -5.38 -12.10 20.44
C SER A 110 -3.96 -11.56 20.23
N ARG A 111 -2.94 -12.19 20.84
CA ARG A 111 -1.55 -11.82 20.63
C ARG A 111 -1.07 -12.10 19.21
N LEU A 112 -1.45 -13.26 18.65
CA LEU A 112 -1.12 -13.61 17.26
C LEU A 112 -1.72 -12.60 16.29
N GLU A 113 -3.02 -12.37 16.39
CA GLU A 113 -3.77 -11.47 15.51
C GLU A 113 -3.20 -10.04 15.55
N HIS A 114 -2.91 -9.54 16.76
CA HIS A 114 -2.29 -8.24 16.94
C HIS A 114 -0.92 -8.16 16.27
N GLY A 115 -0.02 -9.11 16.56
CA GLY A 115 1.32 -9.14 15.99
C GLY A 115 1.31 -9.25 14.47
N LEU A 116 0.46 -10.12 13.92
CA LEU A 116 0.29 -10.27 12.49
C LEU A 116 -0.24 -9.00 11.84
N ARG A 117 -1.26 -8.38 12.41
CA ARG A 117 -1.82 -7.12 11.92
C ARG A 117 -0.77 -6.01 11.90
N MET A 118 0.05 -5.89 12.94
CA MET A 118 1.11 -4.88 13.00
C MET A 118 2.17 -5.10 11.92
N HIS A 119 2.51 -6.35 11.62
CA HIS A 119 3.40 -6.68 10.51
C HIS A 119 2.81 -6.26 9.16
N GLU A 120 1.57 -6.62 8.88
CA GLU A 120 0.91 -6.26 7.62
C GLU A 120 0.70 -4.75 7.47
N ILE A 121 0.48 -4.02 8.56
CA ILE A 121 0.46 -2.55 8.57
C ILE A 121 1.84 -1.98 8.16
N GLY A 122 2.94 -2.57 8.61
CA GLY A 122 4.27 -2.16 8.19
C GLY A 122 4.47 -2.28 6.66
N HIS A 123 4.01 -3.37 6.05
CA HIS A 123 4.00 -3.51 4.59
C HIS A 123 3.12 -2.45 3.92
N ARG A 124 1.92 -2.22 4.44
CA ARG A 124 1.03 -1.15 3.96
C ARG A 124 1.72 0.21 3.97
N ASP A 125 2.39 0.56 5.07
CA ASP A 125 3.08 1.84 5.22
C ASP A 125 4.25 1.99 4.24
N ASN A 126 4.99 0.92 3.96
CA ASN A 126 6.00 0.88 2.91
C ASN A 126 5.41 1.20 1.53
N GLY A 127 4.25 0.62 1.21
CA GLY A 127 3.53 0.90 -0.04
C GLY A 127 3.10 2.36 -0.15
N VAL A 128 2.57 2.93 0.93
CA VAL A 128 2.15 4.34 0.99
C VAL A 128 3.34 5.27 0.78
N ALA A 129 4.46 5.02 1.48
CA ALA A 129 5.68 5.81 1.30
C ALA A 129 6.19 5.73 -0.15
N ALA A 130 6.20 4.54 -0.76
CA ALA A 130 6.62 4.34 -2.15
C ALA A 130 5.72 5.07 -3.15
N ALA A 131 4.41 5.16 -2.91
CA ALA A 131 3.48 5.90 -3.76
C ALA A 131 3.76 7.40 -3.73
N HIS A 132 4.01 7.98 -2.56
CA HIS A 132 4.39 9.38 -2.43
C HIS A 132 5.76 9.69 -3.05
N GLU A 133 6.75 8.82 -2.86
CA GLU A 133 8.06 8.94 -3.50
C GLU A 133 7.97 8.88 -5.03
N LEU A 134 7.13 7.98 -5.56
CA LEU A 134 6.87 7.87 -6.99
C LEU A 134 6.23 9.15 -7.53
N ASP A 135 5.19 9.67 -6.88
CA ASP A 135 4.53 10.92 -7.29
C ASP A 135 5.52 12.09 -7.33
N ALA A 136 6.31 12.25 -6.27
CA ALA A 136 7.33 13.31 -6.20
C ALA A 136 8.36 13.21 -7.33
N ARG A 137 8.84 12.00 -7.64
CA ARG A 137 9.81 11.78 -8.72
C ARG A 137 9.21 12.03 -10.11
N LEU A 138 7.96 11.62 -10.35
CA LEU A 138 7.28 11.85 -11.62
C LEU A 138 7.07 13.34 -11.89
N ARG A 139 6.76 14.13 -10.86
CA ARG A 139 6.58 15.60 -10.98
C ARG A 139 7.90 16.34 -11.22
N GLN A 140 9.04 15.74 -10.93
CA GLN A 140 10.36 16.28 -11.24
C GLN A 140 10.79 16.07 -12.71
N ILE A 141 10.07 15.20 -13.44
CA ILE A 141 10.31 15.01 -14.87
C ILE A 141 9.84 16.26 -15.60
N GLY A 142 10.79 16.98 -16.19
CA GLY A 142 10.53 18.17 -17.01
C GLY A 142 10.01 17.80 -18.40
N ALA A 143 10.00 18.81 -19.29
CA ALA A 143 9.71 18.60 -20.69
C ALA A 143 10.77 17.72 -21.36
N ALA A 144 10.33 16.87 -22.28
CA ALA A 144 11.19 16.02 -23.11
C ALA A 144 11.15 16.48 -24.58
N PRO A 145 12.15 16.14 -25.41
CA PRO A 145 12.17 16.52 -26.82
C PRO A 145 10.96 16.03 -27.63
N ASP A 146 10.40 14.90 -27.21
CA ASP A 146 9.21 14.30 -27.81
C ASP A 146 8.41 13.46 -26.77
N CYS A 147 7.19 13.09 -27.14
CA CYS A 147 6.30 12.35 -26.23
C CYS A 147 6.70 10.89 -26.00
N ASP A 148 7.50 10.29 -26.87
CA ASP A 148 8.02 8.93 -26.68
C ASP A 148 9.18 8.92 -25.68
N THR A 149 10.07 9.91 -25.79
CA THR A 149 11.12 10.14 -24.79
C THR A 149 10.50 10.42 -23.41
N LEU A 150 9.49 11.28 -23.32
CA LEU A 150 8.76 11.53 -22.07
C LEU A 150 8.21 10.24 -21.47
N LYS A 151 7.56 9.41 -22.30
CA LYS A 151 7.02 8.12 -21.89
C LYS A 151 8.12 7.19 -21.35
N MET A 152 9.27 7.13 -22.03
CA MET A 152 10.41 6.30 -21.56
C MET A 152 10.92 6.76 -20.20
N MET A 153 10.98 8.08 -19.94
CA MET A 153 11.38 8.64 -18.65
C MET A 153 10.40 8.23 -17.53
N PHE A 154 9.09 8.34 -17.78
CA PHE A 154 8.05 7.89 -16.84
C PHE A 154 8.15 6.39 -16.56
N ASP A 155 8.32 5.57 -17.60
CA ASP A 155 8.45 4.12 -17.46
C ASP A 155 9.71 3.71 -16.69
N ALA A 156 10.80 4.45 -16.84
CA ALA A 156 12.04 4.24 -16.08
C ALA A 156 11.81 4.51 -14.59
N VAL A 157 11.25 5.67 -14.24
CA VAL A 157 10.94 6.02 -12.83
C VAL A 157 9.98 5.00 -12.20
N ARG A 158 8.96 4.56 -12.93
CA ARG A 158 8.02 3.52 -12.44
C ARG A 158 8.72 2.18 -12.17
N ARG A 159 9.63 1.74 -13.06
CA ARG A 159 10.40 0.50 -12.86
C ARG A 159 11.29 0.60 -11.64
N GLU A 160 12.04 1.69 -11.51
CA GLU A 160 12.93 1.92 -10.37
C GLU A 160 12.17 1.97 -9.05
N SER A 161 11.04 2.69 -9.00
CA SER A 161 10.20 2.78 -7.80
C SER A 161 9.64 1.42 -7.38
N ARG A 162 9.28 0.56 -8.34
CA ARG A 162 8.83 -0.81 -8.05
C ARG A 162 9.95 -1.66 -7.46
N LEU A 163 11.17 -1.56 -8.01
CA LEU A 163 12.33 -2.28 -7.49
C LEU A 163 12.71 -1.79 -6.08
N ALA A 164 12.64 -0.48 -5.85
CA ALA A 164 12.90 0.11 -4.54
C ALA A 164 11.86 -0.34 -3.49
N LEU A 165 10.57 -0.39 -3.85
CA LEU A 165 9.53 -0.93 -2.98
C LEU A 165 9.81 -2.40 -2.66
N GLN A 166 10.11 -3.23 -3.66
CA GLN A 166 10.42 -4.65 -3.42
C GLN A 166 11.61 -4.81 -2.47
N ALA A 167 12.67 -4.03 -2.64
CA ALA A 167 13.85 -4.08 -1.76
C ALA A 167 13.51 -3.66 -0.32
N ARG A 168 12.63 -2.66 -0.14
CA ARG A 168 12.13 -2.20 1.16
C ARG A 168 11.28 -3.28 1.85
N GLU A 169 10.40 -3.94 1.12
CA GLU A 169 9.60 -5.07 1.60
C GLU A 169 10.48 -6.23 2.07
N ASP A 170 11.47 -6.61 1.25
CA ASP A 170 12.41 -7.68 1.59
C ASP A 170 13.28 -7.32 2.82
N ALA A 171 13.64 -6.05 3.00
CA ALA A 171 14.36 -5.58 4.17
C ALA A 171 13.49 -5.66 5.43
N PHE A 172 12.26 -5.17 5.34
CA PHE A 172 11.29 -5.19 6.43
C PHE A 172 10.98 -6.63 6.89
N ASP A 173 10.77 -7.55 5.95
CA ASP A 173 10.59 -8.96 6.25
C ASP A 173 11.79 -9.55 7.01
N ARG A 174 13.01 -9.27 6.56
CA ARG A 174 14.22 -9.74 7.26
C ARG A 174 14.35 -9.14 8.66
N GLU A 175 14.12 -7.84 8.82
CA GLU A 175 14.23 -7.13 10.10
C GLU A 175 13.21 -7.63 11.12
N THR A 176 12.02 -7.99 10.68
CA THR A 176 10.93 -8.47 11.53
C THR A 176 10.89 -9.98 11.67
N ASP A 177 11.81 -10.71 11.00
CA ASP A 177 11.77 -12.17 10.90
C ASP A 177 10.39 -12.64 10.35
N HIS A 178 9.95 -11.99 9.25
CA HIS A 178 8.63 -12.22 8.64
C HIS A 178 7.47 -12.08 9.65
N GLY A 179 7.55 -11.09 10.52
CA GLY A 179 6.56 -10.82 11.56
C GLY A 179 6.66 -11.71 12.81
N ARG A 180 7.48 -12.76 12.78
CA ARG A 180 7.62 -13.69 13.93
C ARG A 180 8.02 -13.00 15.22
N ARG A 181 8.81 -11.91 15.16
CA ARG A 181 9.18 -11.14 16.35
C ARG A 181 7.97 -10.64 17.15
N TRP A 182 6.87 -10.32 16.45
CA TRP A 182 5.65 -9.84 17.09
C TRP A 182 4.68 -10.98 17.47
N MET A 183 4.78 -12.14 16.81
CA MET A 183 3.89 -13.27 17.03
C MET A 183 4.39 -14.27 18.09
N ARG A 184 5.68 -14.30 18.38
CA ARG A 184 6.31 -15.29 19.31
C ARG A 184 5.61 -15.44 20.65
N ALA A 185 5.03 -14.38 21.21
CA ALA A 185 4.32 -14.44 22.48
C ALA A 185 2.97 -15.16 22.40
N SER A 186 2.52 -15.53 21.19
CA SER A 186 1.22 -16.21 21.01
C SER A 186 1.28 -17.70 21.35
N GLY A 187 2.38 -18.37 21.02
CA GLY A 187 2.51 -19.83 21.11
C GLY A 187 1.69 -20.59 20.07
N ILE A 188 1.20 -19.92 19.02
CA ILE A 188 0.44 -20.50 17.90
C ILE A 188 1.28 -20.50 16.60
N ASP A 189 2.35 -19.73 16.53
CA ASP A 189 3.28 -19.57 15.40
C ASP A 189 4.15 -20.81 15.11
#